data_e063aeee860a75b1a9cdc139fd5ba7ad
#
_entry.id   e063aeee860a75b1a9cdc139fd5ba7ad
#
_cell.length_a   1.000
_cell.length_b   1.000
_cell.length_c   1.000
_cell.angle_alpha   90.00
_cell.angle_beta   90.00
_cell.angle_gamma   90.00
#
_symmetry.space_group_name_H-M   'P 1'
#
loop_
_entity.id
_entity.type
_entity.pdbx_description
1 polymer ?
#
loop_
_entity_poly.entity_id
_entity_poly.type
_entity_poly.pdbx_seq_one_letter_code
_entity_poly.pdbx_strand_id
1 'polypeptide(L)'
;MAPATELSDDLAEEILLRFPPDDPARLARAALACRRACRLVADPGFRRRFREFHGAPPMLGFFRNTTRARFVRRPWSFVMGREQDLEGPLVVARFVPTSSSCLARTDLRDWRVVDARHGRVLLHWGNSRRLAVWDPMTCEKRGLPIMPVSLCPDNWNAAVFCATAGCNHLDCHGNRFTVVFLVIKEMKVFDYVFSTEDVVWSCPPNPGSQRHDGHLPLEPSALVGNALYFVLQPDNRILEYNVGTREMTVIRLPSGCFSEQRIVLMTTEDGGLGVATVRQSKLCLWSREIGSTSEKDAGWAQRRVIDLKTLPIRSLSTSPVVAGYASGINVIFVRTCDVLFMIDLKSSRVKKVCREVTGASSVFPYMSFYYPVLGGVSTGDGSRGASSARPCHCGEYCRNHCGTTL
;
A
#
# COMPACT_ATOMS: atom_id res chain seq x y z
N MET A 1 46.58 -29.24 3.73
CA MET A 1 45.34 -28.51 3.52
C MET A 1 45.72 -27.05 3.32
N ALA A 2 45.50 -26.50 2.14
CA ALA A 2 45.71 -25.08 1.92
C ALA A 2 44.70 -24.27 2.79
N PRO A 3 45.14 -23.18 3.44
CA PRO A 3 44.23 -22.32 4.19
C PRO A 3 43.16 -21.78 3.21
N ALA A 4 41.91 -21.96 3.55
CA ALA A 4 40.81 -21.36 2.82
C ALA A 4 41.10 -19.82 2.78
N THR A 5 41.33 -19.29 1.58
CA THR A 5 41.55 -17.85 1.39
C THR A 5 40.35 -17.14 1.93
N GLU A 6 40.47 -16.46 3.04
CA GLU A 6 39.39 -15.68 3.61
C GLU A 6 38.97 -14.60 2.59
N LEU A 7 37.71 -14.61 2.20
CA LEU A 7 37.11 -13.64 1.31
C LEU A 7 37.31 -12.22 1.91
N SER A 8 37.76 -11.22 1.15
CA SER A 8 37.86 -9.85 1.67
C SER A 8 36.48 -9.28 2.02
N ASP A 9 36.41 -8.26 2.91
CA ASP A 9 35.11 -7.65 3.29
C ASP A 9 34.41 -7.02 2.08
N ASP A 10 35.17 -6.40 1.19
CA ASP A 10 34.66 -5.79 -0.04
C ASP A 10 34.00 -6.83 -0.96
N LEU A 11 34.62 -8.00 -1.11
CA LEU A 11 34.08 -9.05 -1.96
C LEU A 11 32.85 -9.70 -1.33
N ALA A 12 32.83 -9.86 -0.01
CA ALA A 12 31.66 -10.36 0.72
C ALA A 12 30.48 -9.37 0.59
N GLU A 13 30.76 -8.08 0.71
CA GLU A 13 29.75 -7.02 0.50
C GLU A 13 29.21 -7.04 -0.92
N GLU A 14 30.06 -7.13 -1.94
CA GLU A 14 29.68 -7.17 -3.34
C GLU A 14 28.76 -8.37 -3.66
N ILE A 15 28.98 -9.52 -3.03
CA ILE A 15 28.11 -10.68 -3.13
C ILE A 15 26.74 -10.39 -2.48
N LEU A 16 26.74 -9.80 -1.28
CA LEU A 16 25.51 -9.50 -0.56
C LEU A 16 24.66 -8.42 -1.27
N LEU A 17 25.29 -7.45 -1.93
CA LEU A 17 24.60 -6.43 -2.73
C LEU A 17 23.79 -7.03 -3.89
N ARG A 18 24.22 -8.17 -4.44
CA ARG A 18 23.52 -8.86 -5.53
C ARG A 18 22.38 -9.75 -5.09
N PHE A 19 22.14 -9.87 -3.79
CA PHE A 19 20.99 -10.65 -3.31
C PHE A 19 19.67 -9.98 -3.74
N PRO A 20 18.70 -10.78 -4.22
CA PRO A 20 17.42 -10.21 -4.67
C PRO A 20 16.67 -9.56 -3.50
N PRO A 21 16.25 -8.30 -3.63
CA PRO A 21 15.59 -7.58 -2.54
C PRO A 21 14.16 -8.09 -2.28
N ASP A 22 13.55 -8.78 -3.24
CA ASP A 22 12.23 -9.40 -3.13
C ASP A 22 12.25 -10.75 -2.36
N ASP A 23 13.45 -11.31 -2.09
CA ASP A 23 13.62 -12.46 -1.19
C ASP A 23 14.49 -12.10 0.02
N PRO A 24 13.95 -11.33 0.98
CA PRO A 24 14.70 -10.89 2.15
C PRO A 24 15.19 -12.04 3.04
N ALA A 25 14.61 -13.24 2.90
CA ALA A 25 15.04 -14.42 3.64
C ALA A 25 16.46 -14.86 3.24
N ARG A 26 16.92 -14.58 2.03
CA ARG A 26 18.31 -14.86 1.61
C ARG A 26 19.29 -13.99 2.38
N LEU A 27 19.03 -12.70 2.46
CA LEU A 27 19.87 -11.76 3.20
C LEU A 27 19.87 -12.10 4.70
N ALA A 28 18.71 -12.47 5.25
CA ALA A 28 18.59 -12.90 6.64
C ALA A 28 19.38 -14.19 6.90
N ARG A 29 19.29 -15.20 6.05
CA ARG A 29 20.07 -16.43 6.17
C ARG A 29 21.57 -16.18 6.08
N ALA A 30 22.03 -15.35 5.16
CA ALA A 30 23.43 -14.98 5.06
C ALA A 30 23.93 -14.28 6.34
N ALA A 31 23.16 -13.36 6.87
CA ALA A 31 23.48 -12.67 8.11
C ALA A 31 23.52 -13.59 9.33
N LEU A 32 22.69 -14.65 9.34
CA LEU A 32 22.71 -15.67 10.40
C LEU A 32 23.84 -16.70 10.23
N ALA A 33 24.34 -16.91 9.02
CA ALA A 33 25.37 -17.89 8.74
C ALA A 33 26.73 -17.56 9.32
N CYS A 34 27.11 -16.27 9.39
CA CYS A 34 28.38 -15.87 9.96
C CYS A 34 28.33 -14.45 10.55
N ARG A 35 29.16 -14.23 11.60
CA ARG A 35 29.25 -12.92 12.29
C ARG A 35 29.66 -11.78 11.35
N ARG A 36 30.43 -12.07 10.33
CA ARG A 36 30.90 -11.10 9.35
C ARG A 36 29.75 -10.59 8.49
N ALA A 37 28.98 -11.48 7.85
CA ALA A 37 27.81 -11.10 7.09
C ALA A 37 26.77 -10.38 7.96
N CYS A 38 26.64 -10.80 9.22
CA CYS A 38 25.80 -10.11 10.21
C CYS A 38 26.21 -8.64 10.39
N ARG A 39 27.51 -8.35 10.58
CA ARG A 39 28.02 -6.98 10.72
C ARG A 39 27.82 -6.17 9.45
N LEU A 40 28.13 -6.73 8.28
CA LEU A 40 27.93 -6.05 7.00
C LEU A 40 26.46 -5.68 6.77
N VAL A 41 25.52 -6.61 6.94
CA VAL A 41 24.09 -6.36 6.75
C VAL A 41 23.52 -5.37 7.79
N ALA A 42 24.12 -5.31 8.98
CA ALA A 42 23.74 -4.34 10.00
C ALA A 42 24.27 -2.92 9.73
N ASP A 43 25.35 -2.80 8.93
CA ASP A 43 25.97 -1.52 8.62
C ASP A 43 25.03 -0.57 7.85
N PRO A 44 24.85 0.67 8.31
CA PRO A 44 24.04 1.67 7.61
C PRO A 44 24.57 2.01 6.20
N GLY A 45 25.90 1.97 6.00
CA GLY A 45 26.54 2.19 4.71
C GLY A 45 26.17 1.10 3.69
N PHE A 46 26.23 -0.18 4.11
CA PHE A 46 25.78 -1.30 3.30
C PHE A 46 24.30 -1.15 2.91
N ARG A 47 23.43 -0.85 3.87
CA ARG A 47 22.00 -0.68 3.61
C ARG A 47 21.71 0.42 2.61
N ARG A 48 22.45 1.54 2.68
CA ARG A 48 22.34 2.61 1.69
C ARG A 48 22.75 2.13 0.32
N ARG A 49 23.95 1.50 0.17
CA ARG A 49 24.42 0.95 -1.12
C ARG A 49 23.50 -0.10 -1.69
N PHE A 50 22.92 -0.96 -0.85
CA PHE A 50 21.95 -1.98 -1.27
C PHE A 50 20.71 -1.34 -1.88
N ARG A 51 20.17 -0.26 -1.29
CA ARG A 51 19.02 0.47 -1.85
C ARG A 51 19.39 1.17 -3.16
N GLU A 52 20.52 1.81 -3.22
CA GLU A 52 21.03 2.49 -4.42
C GLU A 52 21.27 1.49 -5.56
N PHE A 53 21.85 0.32 -5.25
CA PHE A 53 22.11 -0.74 -6.23
C PHE A 53 20.83 -1.28 -6.87
N HIS A 54 19.78 -1.49 -6.08
CA HIS A 54 18.51 -2.01 -6.58
C HIS A 54 17.57 -0.94 -7.12
N GLY A 55 17.74 0.31 -6.74
CA GLY A 55 17.06 1.49 -7.30
C GLY A 55 15.56 1.60 -6.99
N ALA A 56 14.89 0.50 -6.65
CA ALA A 56 13.46 0.50 -6.31
C ALA A 56 13.16 -0.48 -5.16
N PRO A 57 12.29 -0.12 -4.21
CA PRO A 57 11.91 -1.03 -3.15
C PRO A 57 11.08 -2.19 -3.71
N PRO A 58 11.34 -3.43 -3.27
CA PRO A 58 10.57 -4.59 -3.67
C PRO A 58 9.18 -4.57 -3.03
N MET A 59 8.25 -5.30 -3.62
CA MET A 59 6.96 -5.57 -2.99
C MET A 59 7.09 -6.74 -2.00
N LEU A 60 7.05 -6.42 -0.72
CA LEU A 60 7.10 -7.43 0.36
C LEU A 60 5.78 -8.17 0.54
N GLY A 61 4.69 -7.57 0.08
CA GLY A 61 3.35 -8.10 0.16
C GLY A 61 2.32 -7.05 -0.16
N PHE A 62 1.09 -7.31 0.22
CA PHE A 62 0.01 -6.36 0.07
C PHE A 62 -1.00 -6.46 1.22
N PHE A 63 -1.68 -5.37 1.47
CA PHE A 63 -2.81 -5.33 2.38
C PHE A 63 -4.12 -5.47 1.60
N ARG A 64 -5.11 -6.04 2.26
CA ARG A 64 -6.49 -6.07 1.80
C ARG A 64 -7.44 -5.93 2.97
N ASN A 65 -8.59 -5.32 2.72
CA ASN A 65 -9.67 -5.23 3.67
C ASN A 65 -10.63 -6.41 3.46
N THR A 66 -10.92 -7.18 4.51
CA THR A 66 -11.86 -8.30 4.45
C THR A 66 -13.04 -8.00 5.36
N THR A 67 -14.23 -8.26 4.87
CA THR A 67 -15.45 -8.11 5.67
C THR A 67 -15.69 -9.40 6.46
N ARG A 68 -15.84 -9.30 7.77
CA ARG A 68 -16.28 -10.41 8.62
C ARG A 68 -17.72 -10.18 9.06
N ALA A 69 -18.56 -11.16 8.83
CA ALA A 69 -19.88 -11.19 9.48
C ALA A 69 -19.68 -11.31 11.01
N ARG A 70 -20.15 -10.33 11.74
CA ARG A 70 -20.23 -10.43 13.21
C ARG A 70 -21.48 -11.22 13.56
N PHE A 71 -21.33 -12.48 13.94
CA PHE A 71 -22.41 -13.19 14.63
C PHE A 71 -22.48 -12.66 16.06
N VAL A 72 -23.27 -11.63 16.27
CA VAL A 72 -23.65 -11.22 17.62
C VAL A 72 -24.67 -12.24 18.11
N ARG A 73 -24.27 -13.18 18.97
CA ARG A 73 -25.22 -13.89 19.82
C ARG A 73 -25.81 -12.84 20.76
N ARG A 74 -26.99 -12.32 20.40
CA ARG A 74 -27.78 -11.52 21.33
C ARG A 74 -28.31 -12.46 22.43
N PRO A 75 -27.99 -12.26 23.72
CA PRO A 75 -28.82 -12.79 24.79
C PRO A 75 -30.17 -12.09 24.67
N TRP A 76 -31.22 -12.82 24.82
CA TRP A 76 -32.59 -12.33 24.87
C TRP A 76 -32.77 -11.44 26.13
N SER A 77 -32.55 -10.15 26.00
CA SER A 77 -33.00 -9.15 26.95
C SER A 77 -33.53 -7.94 26.19
N PHE A 78 -34.83 -7.90 26.12
CA PHE A 78 -35.62 -6.79 25.66
C PHE A 78 -35.47 -5.64 26.66
N VAL A 79 -34.78 -4.57 26.34
CA VAL A 79 -34.84 -3.29 27.03
C VAL A 79 -35.02 -2.19 26.01
N MET A 80 -36.14 -1.52 26.19
CA MET A 80 -36.54 -0.32 25.40
C MET A 80 -35.48 0.78 25.43
N GLY A 81 -35.24 1.36 24.25
CA GLY A 81 -34.88 2.77 24.09
C GLY A 81 -33.43 3.12 24.35
N ARG A 82 -32.55 2.85 23.42
CA ARG A 82 -31.37 3.68 23.09
C ARG A 82 -30.94 3.40 21.66
N GLU A 83 -30.46 4.47 21.01
CA GLU A 83 -29.91 4.55 19.68
C GLU A 83 -29.29 3.25 19.19
N GLN A 84 -29.88 2.70 18.14
CA GLN A 84 -29.33 1.53 17.46
C GLN A 84 -28.02 1.96 16.80
N ASP A 85 -26.89 1.68 17.45
CA ASP A 85 -25.63 1.55 16.77
C ASP A 85 -25.81 0.43 15.73
N LEU A 86 -26.06 0.83 14.50
CA LEU A 86 -26.02 -0.04 13.34
C LEU A 86 -24.55 -0.46 13.17
N GLU A 87 -24.13 -1.46 13.92
CA GLU A 87 -22.84 -2.11 13.75
C GLU A 87 -22.83 -2.80 12.39
N GLY A 88 -22.37 -2.07 11.37
CA GLY A 88 -22.11 -2.62 10.05
C GLY A 88 -21.08 -3.76 10.13
N PRO A 89 -20.90 -4.53 9.05
CA PRO A 89 -19.97 -5.65 9.04
C PRO A 89 -18.56 -5.17 9.38
N LEU A 90 -17.88 -5.88 10.29
CA LEU A 90 -16.52 -5.55 10.71
C LEU A 90 -15.54 -5.72 9.55
N VAL A 91 -14.89 -4.64 9.17
CA VAL A 91 -13.83 -4.65 8.16
C VAL A 91 -12.49 -4.84 8.87
N VAL A 92 -11.73 -5.84 8.43
CA VAL A 92 -10.44 -6.21 9.01
C VAL A 92 -9.35 -6.15 7.96
N ALA A 93 -8.30 -5.39 8.22
CA ALA A 93 -7.12 -5.38 7.39
C ALA A 93 -6.32 -6.69 7.52
N ARG A 94 -5.85 -7.21 6.41
CA ARG A 94 -4.98 -8.38 6.35
C ARG A 94 -3.76 -8.11 5.48
N PHE A 95 -2.59 -8.48 5.98
CA PHE A 95 -1.37 -8.54 5.19
C PHE A 95 -1.22 -9.92 4.54
N VAL A 96 -0.88 -9.93 3.26
CA VAL A 96 -0.58 -11.14 2.49
C VAL A 96 0.84 -11.00 1.96
N PRO A 97 1.82 -11.77 2.46
CA PRO A 97 3.19 -11.70 1.97
C PRO A 97 3.30 -12.29 0.56
N THR A 98 4.15 -11.71 -0.27
CA THR A 98 4.47 -12.23 -1.62
C THR A 98 5.69 -13.13 -1.64
N SER A 99 6.53 -13.03 -0.63
CA SER A 99 7.73 -13.83 -0.39
C SER A 99 7.78 -14.25 1.08
N SER A 100 8.84 -14.96 1.47
CA SER A 100 9.10 -15.37 2.86
C SER A 100 9.46 -14.19 3.78
N SER A 101 8.77 -13.06 3.64
CA SER A 101 9.01 -11.88 4.47
C SER A 101 8.46 -12.09 5.88
N CYS A 102 9.29 -11.84 6.88
CA CYS A 102 8.94 -11.89 8.30
C CYS A 102 8.34 -10.55 8.78
N LEU A 103 7.43 -9.93 8.01
CA LEU A 103 6.70 -8.80 8.55
C LEU A 103 5.86 -9.28 9.73
N ALA A 104 6.07 -8.66 10.88
CA ALA A 104 5.40 -9.02 12.12
C ALA A 104 3.89 -9.13 11.89
N ARG A 105 3.27 -10.19 12.42
CA ARG A 105 1.82 -10.34 12.45
C ARG A 105 1.24 -9.28 13.39
N THR A 106 1.14 -8.06 12.92
CA THR A 106 0.47 -7.00 13.67
C THR A 106 -1.03 -7.30 13.69
N ASP A 107 -1.61 -7.25 14.86
CA ASP A 107 -3.05 -7.37 15.01
C ASP A 107 -3.71 -6.11 14.47
N LEU A 108 -4.26 -6.23 13.26
CA LEU A 108 -5.01 -5.18 12.59
C LEU A 108 -6.53 -5.40 12.71
N ARG A 109 -6.97 -6.18 13.72
CA ARG A 109 -8.40 -6.29 14.04
C ARG A 109 -8.94 -4.88 14.27
N ASP A 110 -10.11 -4.60 13.77
CA ASP A 110 -10.77 -3.30 13.85
C ASP A 110 -10.10 -2.16 13.04
N TRP A 111 -8.98 -2.44 12.36
CA TRP A 111 -8.35 -1.50 11.45
C TRP A 111 -8.67 -1.82 10.00
N ARG A 112 -8.90 -0.78 9.21
CA ARG A 112 -9.06 -0.79 7.77
C ARG A 112 -7.87 -0.09 7.13
N VAL A 113 -7.27 -0.68 6.11
CA VAL A 113 -6.24 0.01 5.29
C VAL A 113 -6.95 0.98 4.37
N VAL A 114 -6.43 2.19 4.31
CA VAL A 114 -6.91 3.27 3.44
C VAL A 114 -5.91 3.52 2.31
N ASP A 115 -4.62 3.52 2.64
CA ASP A 115 -3.54 3.69 1.66
C ASP A 115 -2.26 2.99 2.15
N ALA A 116 -1.37 2.63 1.20
CA ALA A 116 -0.04 2.09 1.51
C ALA A 116 0.96 2.66 0.51
N ARG A 117 1.90 3.50 1.01
CA ARG A 117 2.85 4.21 0.15
C ARG A 117 4.10 4.62 0.92
N HIS A 118 5.25 4.61 0.23
CA HIS A 118 6.54 5.05 0.78
C HIS A 118 6.88 4.37 2.11
N GLY A 119 6.66 3.04 2.21
CA GLY A 119 6.92 2.25 3.41
C GLY A 119 5.91 2.46 4.56
N ARG A 120 4.85 3.25 4.36
CA ARG A 120 3.82 3.54 5.37
C ARG A 120 2.47 2.99 4.99
N VAL A 121 1.66 2.72 5.99
CA VAL A 121 0.26 2.27 5.85
C VAL A 121 -0.63 3.22 6.62
N LEU A 122 -1.59 3.82 5.91
CA LEU A 122 -2.64 4.63 6.52
C LEU A 122 -3.78 3.71 6.95
N LEU A 123 -4.12 3.78 8.20
CA LEU A 123 -5.12 2.94 8.86
C LEU A 123 -6.29 3.77 9.38
N HIS A 124 -7.50 3.24 9.24
CA HIS A 124 -8.72 3.79 9.82
C HIS A 124 -9.30 2.81 10.84
N TRP A 125 -9.67 3.30 12.02
CA TRP A 125 -10.22 2.49 13.11
C TRP A 125 -11.75 2.35 12.99
N GLY A 126 -12.25 1.16 12.67
CA GLY A 126 -13.68 0.83 12.65
C GLY A 126 -14.52 1.90 11.95
N ASN A 127 -15.60 2.32 12.59
CA ASN A 127 -16.46 3.43 12.13
C ASN A 127 -16.18 4.75 12.86
N SER A 128 -15.00 4.90 13.44
CA SER A 128 -14.62 6.09 14.21
C SER A 128 -13.98 7.17 13.33
N ARG A 129 -13.73 8.33 13.89
CA ARG A 129 -12.98 9.43 13.26
C ARG A 129 -11.46 9.34 13.50
N ARG A 130 -10.93 8.14 13.75
CA ARG A 130 -9.53 7.93 14.12
C ARG A 130 -8.76 7.34 12.95
N LEU A 131 -7.69 8.02 12.58
CA LEU A 131 -6.70 7.54 11.63
C LEU A 131 -5.37 7.32 12.35
N ALA A 132 -4.56 6.42 11.82
CA ALA A 132 -3.17 6.22 12.24
C ALA A 132 -2.29 5.92 11.03
N VAL A 133 -1.05 6.38 11.07
CA VAL A 133 -0.01 5.97 10.14
C VAL A 133 0.86 4.94 10.83
N TRP A 134 1.05 3.80 10.20
CA TRP A 134 1.83 2.70 10.69
C TRP A 134 2.98 2.39 9.72
N ASP A 135 4.16 2.19 10.29
CA ASP A 135 5.32 1.69 9.59
C ASP A 135 5.52 0.20 9.96
N PRO A 136 5.25 -0.73 9.05
CA PRO A 136 5.41 -2.16 9.29
C PRO A 136 6.85 -2.60 9.56
N MET A 137 7.84 -1.83 9.09
CA MET A 137 9.26 -2.18 9.24
C MET A 137 9.81 -1.84 10.61
N THR A 138 9.41 -0.69 11.15
CA THR A 138 9.81 -0.24 12.49
C THR A 138 8.80 -0.64 13.57
N CYS A 139 7.62 -1.14 13.18
CA CYS A 139 6.46 -1.38 14.03
C CYS A 139 5.92 -0.10 14.70
N GLU A 140 6.39 1.07 14.31
CA GLU A 140 5.94 2.34 14.84
C GLU A 140 4.54 2.67 14.31
N LYS A 141 3.63 3.04 15.23
CA LYS A 141 2.27 3.43 14.89
C LYS A 141 1.96 4.77 15.53
N ARG A 142 1.72 5.75 14.69
CA ARG A 142 1.37 7.11 15.10
C ARG A 142 -0.11 7.39 14.88
N GLY A 143 -0.86 7.61 15.97
CA GLY A 143 -2.23 8.10 15.90
C GLY A 143 -2.25 9.54 15.39
N LEU A 144 -3.21 9.86 14.51
CA LEU A 144 -3.45 11.22 14.05
C LEU A 144 -4.50 11.89 14.94
N PRO A 145 -4.54 13.24 14.99
CA PRO A 145 -5.62 13.95 15.65
C PRO A 145 -6.99 13.51 15.13
N ILE A 146 -8.02 13.59 15.98
CA ILE A 146 -9.38 13.21 15.59
C ILE A 146 -9.83 14.07 14.40
N MET A 147 -10.38 13.41 13.38
CA MET A 147 -10.89 14.11 12.20
C MET A 147 -11.94 15.15 12.60
N PRO A 148 -11.84 16.40 12.10
CA PRO A 148 -12.76 17.47 12.44
C PRO A 148 -14.15 17.30 11.80
N VAL A 149 -14.36 16.22 11.05
CA VAL A 149 -15.60 15.94 10.34
C VAL A 149 -16.16 14.57 10.71
N SER A 150 -17.50 14.45 10.68
CA SER A 150 -18.15 13.14 10.77
C SER A 150 -17.93 12.38 9.46
N LEU A 151 -17.50 11.12 9.57
CA LEU A 151 -17.27 10.25 8.42
C LEU A 151 -18.60 9.58 8.04
N CYS A 152 -19.14 9.96 6.88
CA CYS A 152 -20.19 9.17 6.26
C CYS A 152 -19.53 7.95 5.60
N PRO A 153 -20.06 6.74 5.75
CA PRO A 153 -19.56 5.60 4.98
C PRO A 153 -19.53 5.93 3.49
N ASP A 154 -18.45 5.50 2.81
CA ASP A 154 -18.30 5.55 1.36
C ASP A 154 -18.23 6.94 0.70
N ASN A 155 -18.05 8.02 1.46
CA ASN A 155 -17.97 9.36 0.89
C ASN A 155 -16.68 10.12 1.24
N TRP A 156 -15.62 9.40 1.50
CA TRP A 156 -14.30 9.95 1.78
C TRP A 156 -13.19 9.02 1.32
N ASN A 157 -12.02 9.57 1.09
CA ASN A 157 -10.79 8.81 0.84
C ASN A 157 -9.60 9.60 1.41
N ALA A 158 -8.47 8.93 1.58
CA ALA A 158 -7.27 9.58 2.06
C ALA A 158 -6.00 8.92 1.48
N ALA A 159 -4.91 9.68 1.44
CA ALA A 159 -3.62 9.22 0.99
C ALA A 159 -2.52 9.66 1.94
N VAL A 160 -1.49 8.81 2.14
CA VAL A 160 -0.28 9.13 2.89
C VAL A 160 0.93 9.14 1.97
N PHE A 161 1.83 10.12 2.12
CA PHE A 161 3.06 10.17 1.34
C PHE A 161 4.19 10.87 2.11
N CYS A 162 5.41 10.66 1.66
CA CYS A 162 6.59 11.30 2.21
C CYS A 162 6.57 12.80 1.91
N ALA A 163 6.77 13.64 2.93
CA ALA A 163 6.80 15.10 2.82
C ALA A 163 8.22 15.67 2.70
N THR A 164 9.26 14.82 2.68
CA THR A 164 10.64 15.27 2.59
C THR A 164 10.97 15.66 1.16
N ALA A 165 11.34 16.93 0.96
CA ALA A 165 11.74 17.44 -0.34
C ALA A 165 12.97 16.69 -0.89
N GLY A 166 12.97 16.39 -2.19
CA GLY A 166 14.06 15.67 -2.86
C GLY A 166 14.27 14.22 -2.41
N CYS A 167 13.33 13.64 -1.65
CA CYS A 167 13.41 12.25 -1.23
C CYS A 167 13.25 11.29 -2.42
N ASN A 168 14.17 10.35 -2.56
CA ASN A 168 14.08 9.29 -3.58
C ASN A 168 13.13 8.14 -3.20
N HIS A 169 12.52 8.21 -2.04
CA HIS A 169 11.57 7.25 -1.46
C HIS A 169 12.10 5.81 -1.27
N LEU A 170 13.41 5.63 -1.30
CA LEU A 170 14.03 4.31 -1.03
C LEU A 170 14.06 3.97 0.45
N ASP A 171 14.08 4.99 1.33
CA ASP A 171 14.09 4.85 2.79
C ASP A 171 13.33 6.02 3.45
N CYS A 172 12.03 5.86 3.54
CA CYS A 172 11.18 6.89 4.15
C CYS A 172 10.86 6.61 5.63
N HIS A 173 11.47 5.57 6.23
CA HIS A 173 11.26 5.23 7.64
C HIS A 173 11.75 6.37 8.55
N GLY A 174 10.90 6.81 9.49
CA GLY A 174 11.20 7.93 10.36
C GLY A 174 11.12 9.32 9.71
N ASN A 175 10.98 9.44 8.40
CA ASN A 175 10.87 10.72 7.69
C ASN A 175 9.50 11.39 7.93
N ARG A 176 9.47 12.70 7.63
CA ARG A 176 8.22 13.48 7.64
C ARG A 176 7.22 12.90 6.62
N PHE A 177 5.95 12.97 6.98
CA PHE A 177 4.87 12.56 6.07
C PHE A 177 3.70 13.53 6.12
N THR A 178 2.94 13.50 5.05
CA THR A 178 1.68 14.22 4.92
C THR A 178 0.55 13.22 4.69
N VAL A 179 -0.62 13.52 5.25
CA VAL A 179 -1.86 12.82 4.95
C VAL A 179 -2.84 13.83 4.36
N VAL A 180 -3.33 13.54 3.18
CA VAL A 180 -4.44 14.26 2.55
C VAL A 180 -5.70 13.45 2.75
N PHE A 181 -6.72 14.06 3.32
CA PHE A 181 -8.03 13.48 3.54
C PHE A 181 -9.07 14.28 2.77
N LEU A 182 -9.81 13.63 1.90
CA LEU A 182 -10.87 14.22 1.09
C LEU A 182 -12.23 13.67 1.51
N VAL A 183 -13.22 14.53 1.61
CA VAL A 183 -14.60 14.14 1.91
C VAL A 183 -15.57 14.95 1.06
N ILE A 184 -16.62 14.31 0.55
CA ILE A 184 -17.71 14.97 -0.14
C ILE A 184 -18.85 15.20 0.84
N LYS A 185 -19.25 16.46 0.99
CA LYS A 185 -20.41 16.89 1.76
C LYS A 185 -21.19 17.91 0.94
N GLU A 186 -22.51 17.79 0.92
CA GLU A 186 -23.39 18.71 0.20
C GLU A 186 -22.93 18.96 -1.26
N MET A 187 -22.50 17.87 -1.93
CA MET A 187 -21.99 17.92 -3.28
C MET A 187 -20.71 18.76 -3.47
N LYS A 188 -19.95 19.03 -2.40
CA LYS A 188 -18.66 19.73 -2.44
C LYS A 188 -17.57 18.87 -1.86
N VAL A 189 -16.38 18.93 -2.43
CA VAL A 189 -15.19 18.27 -1.90
C VAL A 189 -14.51 19.19 -0.91
N PHE A 190 -14.25 18.66 0.29
CA PHE A 190 -13.45 19.31 1.33
C PHE A 190 -12.16 18.50 1.50
N ASP A 191 -11.04 19.20 1.58
CA ASP A 191 -9.76 18.61 1.88
C ASP A 191 -9.29 19.00 3.29
N TYR A 192 -8.68 18.05 3.96
CA TYR A 192 -7.99 18.25 5.23
C TYR A 192 -6.60 17.66 5.08
N VAL A 193 -5.60 18.46 5.42
CA VAL A 193 -4.20 18.05 5.29
C VAL A 193 -3.57 18.00 6.67
N PHE A 194 -2.98 16.86 7.00
CA PHE A 194 -2.16 16.69 8.18
C PHE A 194 -0.69 16.63 7.78
N SER A 195 0.14 17.42 8.44
CA SER A 195 1.59 17.35 8.33
C SER A 195 2.19 16.94 9.67
N THR A 196 3.27 16.16 9.62
CA THR A 196 4.05 15.85 10.85
C THR A 196 4.72 17.08 11.44
N GLU A 197 4.83 18.16 10.70
CA GLU A 197 5.38 19.44 11.16
C GLU A 197 4.36 20.23 11.99
N ASP A 198 3.13 20.34 11.48
CA ASP A 198 2.09 21.16 12.10
C ASP A 198 1.33 20.44 13.21
N VAL A 199 1.30 19.09 13.14
CA VAL A 199 0.64 18.17 14.09
C VAL A 199 -0.88 18.42 14.23
N VAL A 200 -1.47 19.18 13.32
CA VAL A 200 -2.90 19.51 13.27
C VAL A 200 -3.46 19.32 11.86
N TRP A 201 -4.77 19.16 11.76
CA TRP A 201 -5.44 19.17 10.47
C TRP A 201 -5.62 20.62 9.99
N SER A 202 -5.05 20.94 8.85
CA SER A 202 -5.32 22.20 8.17
C SER A 202 -6.50 22.03 7.21
N CYS A 203 -7.46 22.94 7.29
CA CYS A 203 -8.64 23.01 6.42
C CYS A 203 -8.46 24.18 5.45
N PRO A 204 -8.89 24.09 4.19
CA PRO A 204 -8.90 25.25 3.31
C PRO A 204 -9.94 26.28 3.80
N PRO A 205 -9.69 27.55 3.59
CA PRO A 205 -10.64 28.61 3.97
C PRO A 205 -11.96 28.49 3.19
N ASN A 206 -11.94 27.94 1.98
CA ASN A 206 -13.12 27.73 1.15
C ASN A 206 -13.15 26.31 0.58
N PRO A 207 -14.30 25.61 0.64
CA PRO A 207 -14.45 24.33 -0.07
C PRO A 207 -14.38 24.60 -1.57
N GLY A 208 -13.92 23.59 -2.34
CA GLY A 208 -13.89 23.66 -3.79
C GLY A 208 -15.22 24.19 -4.37
N SER A 209 -15.12 25.11 -5.33
CA SER A 209 -16.28 25.79 -5.90
C SER A 209 -17.14 24.90 -6.79
N GLN A 210 -16.60 23.79 -7.29
CA GLN A 210 -17.31 22.86 -8.17
C GLN A 210 -18.20 21.90 -7.37
N ARG A 211 -19.44 21.74 -7.83
CA ARG A 211 -20.35 20.72 -7.31
C ARG A 211 -20.01 19.35 -7.91
N HIS A 212 -19.95 18.35 -7.06
CA HIS A 212 -19.67 16.97 -7.45
C HIS A 212 -20.80 16.07 -6.98
N ASP A 213 -21.48 15.46 -7.91
CA ASP A 213 -22.61 14.55 -7.72
C ASP A 213 -22.19 13.08 -7.50
N GLY A 214 -20.90 12.85 -7.27
CA GLY A 214 -20.34 11.52 -7.00
C GLY A 214 -20.01 11.27 -5.54
N HIS A 215 -19.46 10.08 -5.28
CA HIS A 215 -18.90 9.70 -3.98
C HIS A 215 -17.46 9.22 -4.14
N LEU A 216 -16.69 9.30 -3.05
CA LEU A 216 -15.29 8.89 -2.96
C LEU A 216 -15.21 7.51 -2.28
N PRO A 217 -15.15 6.41 -3.03
CA PRO A 217 -14.97 5.10 -2.44
C PRO A 217 -13.56 4.95 -1.85
N LEU A 218 -13.43 4.13 -0.81
CA LEU A 218 -12.14 3.78 -0.22
C LEU A 218 -11.36 2.80 -1.11
N GLU A 219 -10.90 3.30 -2.24
CA GLU A 219 -10.06 2.60 -3.20
C GLU A 219 -8.65 3.20 -3.24
N PRO A 220 -7.63 2.42 -3.64
CA PRO A 220 -6.28 2.94 -3.75
C PRO A 220 -6.21 4.18 -4.64
N SER A 221 -5.59 5.23 -4.13
CA SER A 221 -5.27 6.43 -4.90
C SER A 221 -3.97 6.24 -5.69
N ALA A 222 -3.73 7.07 -6.71
CA ALA A 222 -2.42 7.17 -7.36
C ALA A 222 -1.75 8.50 -7.01
N LEU A 223 -0.43 8.50 -6.90
CA LEU A 223 0.39 9.70 -6.79
C LEU A 223 1.25 9.78 -8.04
N VAL A 224 1.09 10.84 -8.82
CA VAL A 224 1.85 11.08 -10.04
C VAL A 224 2.38 12.51 -10.00
N GLY A 225 3.69 12.66 -9.98
CA GLY A 225 4.31 13.96 -9.78
C GLY A 225 3.87 14.60 -8.46
N ASN A 226 3.28 15.78 -8.55
CA ASN A 226 2.76 16.54 -7.40
C ASN A 226 1.22 16.47 -7.29
N ALA A 227 0.59 15.44 -7.83
CA ALA A 227 -0.86 15.29 -7.79
C ALA A 227 -1.30 13.92 -7.29
N LEU A 228 -2.32 13.91 -6.44
CA LEU A 228 -3.05 12.72 -6.00
C LEU A 228 -4.30 12.55 -6.86
N TYR A 229 -4.58 11.31 -7.22
CA TYR A 229 -5.72 10.96 -8.06
C TYR A 229 -6.61 9.96 -7.31
N PHE A 230 -7.91 10.24 -7.30
CA PHE A 230 -8.93 9.45 -6.63
C PHE A 230 -10.05 9.10 -7.59
N VAL A 231 -10.57 7.89 -7.49
CA VAL A 231 -11.75 7.49 -8.28
C VAL A 231 -13.00 8.13 -7.70
N LEU A 232 -13.82 8.72 -8.56
CA LEU A 232 -15.17 9.20 -8.23
C LEU A 232 -16.21 8.26 -8.87
N GLN A 233 -17.16 7.80 -8.09
CA GLN A 233 -18.27 6.98 -8.55
C GLN A 233 -19.59 7.78 -8.52
N PRO A 234 -20.64 7.39 -9.32
CA PRO A 234 -20.74 6.16 -10.11
C PRO A 234 -20.06 6.22 -11.48
N ASP A 235 -19.75 7.39 -12.03
CA ASP A 235 -19.36 7.56 -13.45
C ASP A 235 -17.88 7.29 -13.72
N ASN A 236 -17.14 6.71 -12.75
CA ASN A 236 -15.71 6.46 -12.86
C ASN A 236 -14.92 7.70 -13.34
N ARG A 237 -15.26 8.88 -12.84
CA ARG A 237 -14.46 10.10 -13.01
C ARG A 237 -13.25 10.03 -12.09
N ILE A 238 -12.24 10.83 -12.36
CA ILE A 238 -11.05 10.92 -11.54
C ILE A 238 -10.97 12.31 -10.95
N LEU A 239 -10.90 12.40 -9.64
CA LEU A 239 -10.58 13.65 -8.94
C LEU A 239 -9.06 13.77 -8.86
N GLU A 240 -8.52 14.78 -9.48
CA GLU A 240 -7.12 15.21 -9.36
C GLU A 240 -7.01 16.25 -8.25
N TYR A 241 -6.10 16.03 -7.33
CA TYR A 241 -5.78 16.95 -6.24
C TYR A 241 -4.30 17.34 -6.32
N ASN A 242 -4.03 18.60 -6.59
CA ASN A 242 -2.66 19.13 -6.58
C ASN A 242 -2.20 19.33 -5.13
N VAL A 243 -1.12 18.63 -4.74
CA VAL A 243 -0.62 18.64 -3.35
C VAL A 243 -0.07 20.02 -2.96
N GLY A 244 0.53 20.75 -3.91
CA GLY A 244 1.15 22.05 -3.64
C GLY A 244 0.15 23.20 -3.56
N THR A 245 -0.76 23.28 -4.53
CA THR A 245 -1.76 24.37 -4.62
C THR A 245 -3.08 24.05 -3.92
N ARG A 246 -3.32 22.77 -3.59
CA ARG A 246 -4.58 22.23 -3.06
C ARG A 246 -5.78 22.43 -4.02
N GLU A 247 -5.49 22.69 -5.29
CA GLU A 247 -6.51 22.79 -6.33
C GLU A 247 -7.03 21.40 -6.72
N MET A 248 -8.30 21.35 -7.09
CA MET A 248 -8.98 20.11 -7.47
C MET A 248 -9.57 20.25 -8.85
N THR A 249 -9.36 19.25 -9.69
CA THR A 249 -9.97 19.15 -11.01
C THR A 249 -10.58 17.76 -11.22
N VAL A 250 -11.57 17.65 -12.11
CA VAL A 250 -12.19 16.38 -12.44
C VAL A 250 -11.86 16.01 -13.87
N ILE A 251 -11.27 14.83 -14.01
CA ILE A 251 -10.90 14.22 -15.28
C ILE A 251 -11.99 13.23 -15.67
N ARG A 252 -12.50 13.34 -16.89
CA ARG A 252 -13.42 12.36 -17.47
C ARG A 252 -12.63 11.27 -18.17
N LEU A 253 -13.13 10.05 -18.08
CA LEU A 253 -12.63 8.91 -18.84
C LEU A 253 -13.32 8.85 -20.20
N PRO A 254 -12.75 8.18 -21.20
CA PRO A 254 -13.37 7.99 -22.52
C PRO A 254 -14.77 7.40 -22.40
N SER A 255 -15.73 7.97 -23.12
CA SER A 255 -17.13 7.52 -23.11
C SER A 255 -17.24 6.08 -23.62
N GLY A 256 -18.08 5.27 -22.95
CA GLY A 256 -18.35 3.89 -23.32
C GLY A 256 -17.36 2.84 -22.82
N CYS A 257 -16.27 3.24 -22.18
CA CYS A 257 -15.25 2.30 -21.70
C CYS A 257 -15.43 1.86 -20.26
N PHE A 258 -16.16 2.62 -19.40
CA PHE A 258 -15.99 2.49 -17.97
C PHE A 258 -17.25 2.58 -17.10
N SER A 259 -18.44 2.76 -17.67
CA SER A 259 -19.65 3.11 -16.91
C SER A 259 -20.08 2.10 -15.82
N GLU A 260 -19.69 0.82 -15.97
CA GLU A 260 -20.05 -0.22 -14.97
C GLU A 260 -18.86 -1.06 -14.51
N GLN A 261 -17.64 -0.69 -14.90
CA GLN A 261 -16.46 -1.51 -14.65
C GLN A 261 -15.60 -0.86 -13.58
N ARG A 262 -15.07 -1.71 -12.70
CA ARG A 262 -14.08 -1.24 -11.75
C ARG A 262 -12.80 -0.82 -12.47
N ILE A 263 -12.28 0.34 -12.10
CA ILE A 263 -11.00 0.85 -12.56
C ILE A 263 -9.98 0.85 -11.42
N VAL A 264 -8.71 0.78 -11.79
CA VAL A 264 -7.58 0.98 -10.87
C VAL A 264 -6.69 2.05 -11.48
N LEU A 265 -6.35 3.05 -10.67
CA LEU A 265 -5.40 4.09 -11.04
C LEU A 265 -3.98 3.54 -10.98
N MET A 266 -3.16 3.92 -11.93
CA MET A 266 -1.78 3.47 -12.02
C MET A 266 -0.84 4.58 -12.48
N THR A 267 0.44 4.41 -12.18
CA THR A 267 1.50 5.21 -12.77
C THR A 267 2.01 4.49 -14.01
N THR A 268 2.07 5.19 -15.13
CA THR A 268 2.60 4.65 -16.39
C THR A 268 4.14 4.54 -16.35
N GLU A 269 4.74 3.85 -17.30
CA GLU A 269 6.20 3.67 -17.34
C GLU A 269 6.96 5.00 -17.58
N ASP A 270 6.32 5.95 -18.25
CA ASP A 270 6.80 7.32 -18.45
C ASP A 270 6.48 8.27 -17.27
N GLY A 271 5.97 7.73 -16.17
CA GLY A 271 5.65 8.48 -14.97
C GLY A 271 4.34 9.26 -15.01
N GLY A 272 3.51 9.06 -16.04
CA GLY A 272 2.20 9.69 -16.18
C GLY A 272 1.07 8.97 -15.45
N LEU A 273 -0.15 9.52 -15.56
CA LEU A 273 -1.36 8.89 -15.05
C LEU A 273 -1.87 7.83 -16.02
N GLY A 274 -2.14 6.65 -15.50
CA GLY A 274 -2.79 5.56 -16.21
C GLY A 274 -4.00 5.00 -15.49
N VAL A 275 -4.80 4.23 -16.22
CA VAL A 275 -5.97 3.53 -15.74
C VAL A 275 -5.98 2.11 -16.28
N ALA A 276 -6.29 1.16 -15.41
CA ALA A 276 -6.50 -0.23 -15.78
C ALA A 276 -7.95 -0.65 -15.52
N THR A 277 -8.51 -1.42 -16.43
CA THR A 277 -9.83 -2.04 -16.27
C THR A 277 -9.88 -3.40 -16.97
N VAL A 278 -10.86 -4.22 -16.61
CA VAL A 278 -11.12 -5.49 -17.33
C VAL A 278 -12.45 -5.40 -18.03
N ARG A 279 -12.46 -5.67 -19.32
CA ARG A 279 -13.66 -5.75 -20.16
C ARG A 279 -13.68 -7.07 -20.92
N GLN A 280 -14.75 -7.85 -20.79
CA GLN A 280 -14.92 -9.12 -21.52
C GLN A 280 -13.67 -10.04 -21.44
N SER A 281 -13.11 -10.21 -20.24
CA SER A 281 -11.87 -10.97 -20.01
C SER A 281 -10.62 -10.38 -20.67
N LYS A 282 -10.64 -9.14 -21.10
CA LYS A 282 -9.46 -8.39 -21.58
C LYS A 282 -9.08 -7.32 -20.57
N LEU A 283 -7.84 -7.37 -20.12
CA LEU A 283 -7.25 -6.31 -19.31
C LEU A 283 -6.80 -5.18 -20.26
N CYS A 284 -7.40 -4.02 -20.10
CA CYS A 284 -7.13 -2.83 -20.91
C CYS A 284 -6.37 -1.81 -20.07
N LEU A 285 -5.24 -1.34 -20.57
CA LEU A 285 -4.39 -0.33 -19.96
C LEU A 285 -4.44 0.96 -20.78
N TRP A 286 -4.70 2.06 -20.10
CA TRP A 286 -4.83 3.39 -20.70
C TRP A 286 -3.84 4.34 -20.06
N SER A 287 -3.30 5.29 -20.83
CA SER A 287 -2.51 6.41 -20.33
C SER A 287 -3.15 7.73 -20.70
N ARG A 288 -3.02 8.72 -19.80
CA ARG A 288 -3.43 10.10 -20.11
C ARG A 288 -2.34 10.77 -20.93
N GLU A 289 -2.73 11.38 -22.05
CA GLU A 289 -1.86 12.21 -22.88
C GLU A 289 -2.03 13.67 -22.51
N ILE A 290 -0.93 14.32 -22.13
CA ILE A 290 -0.91 15.76 -21.83
C ILE A 290 -0.77 16.49 -23.15
N GLY A 291 -1.75 17.38 -23.49
CA GLY A 291 -1.68 18.24 -24.67
C GLY A 291 -2.46 17.78 -25.91
N SER A 292 -3.24 16.70 -25.82
CA SER A 292 -4.18 16.33 -26.89
C SER A 292 -5.36 17.30 -26.94
N THR A 293 -5.52 18.02 -28.06
CA THR A 293 -6.60 19.01 -28.32
C THR A 293 -7.89 18.35 -28.80
N SER A 294 -7.97 17.02 -28.82
CA SER A 294 -9.16 16.31 -29.31
C SER A 294 -10.24 16.24 -28.22
N GLU A 295 -11.33 16.99 -28.39
CA GLU A 295 -12.48 17.02 -27.48
C GLU A 295 -13.21 15.66 -27.32
N LYS A 296 -13.00 14.71 -28.23
CA LYS A 296 -13.77 13.43 -28.24
C LYS A 296 -13.25 12.35 -27.30
N ASP A 297 -11.95 12.29 -27.02
CA ASP A 297 -11.33 11.22 -26.21
C ASP A 297 -10.64 11.71 -24.93
N ALA A 298 -10.87 12.96 -24.52
CA ALA A 298 -10.39 13.51 -23.25
C ALA A 298 -8.88 13.29 -22.95
N GLY A 299 -8.06 13.12 -23.99
CA GLY A 299 -6.61 12.92 -23.86
C GLY A 299 -6.21 11.55 -23.29
N TRP A 300 -6.95 10.50 -23.57
CA TRP A 300 -6.63 9.13 -23.18
C TRP A 300 -6.28 8.26 -24.38
N ALA A 301 -5.18 7.50 -24.27
CA ALA A 301 -4.74 6.52 -25.25
C ALA A 301 -4.74 5.11 -24.65
N GLN A 302 -5.35 4.15 -25.39
CA GLN A 302 -5.27 2.73 -25.01
C GLN A 302 -3.88 2.20 -25.40
N ARG A 303 -3.03 1.92 -24.42
CA ARG A 303 -1.64 1.49 -24.60
C ARG A 303 -1.50 0.00 -24.80
N ARG A 304 -2.30 -0.79 -24.09
CA ARG A 304 -2.16 -2.24 -24.13
C ARG A 304 -3.47 -2.95 -23.81
N VAL A 305 -3.66 -4.08 -24.47
CA VAL A 305 -4.74 -5.03 -24.18
C VAL A 305 -4.13 -6.41 -23.98
N ILE A 306 -4.45 -7.04 -22.86
CA ILE A 306 -4.00 -8.40 -22.51
C ILE A 306 -5.23 -9.29 -22.41
N ASP A 307 -5.32 -10.34 -23.22
CA ASP A 307 -6.41 -11.30 -23.12
C ASP A 307 -6.15 -12.25 -21.94
N LEU A 308 -6.96 -12.14 -20.90
CA LEU A 308 -6.84 -12.95 -19.69
C LEU A 308 -7.14 -14.44 -19.92
N LYS A 309 -7.81 -14.79 -21.02
CA LYS A 309 -8.06 -16.19 -21.40
C LYS A 309 -6.80 -16.90 -21.87
N THR A 310 -5.83 -16.17 -22.39
CA THR A 310 -4.52 -16.71 -22.81
C THR A 310 -3.58 -16.96 -21.65
N LEU A 311 -3.89 -16.42 -20.48
CA LEU A 311 -3.10 -16.59 -19.27
C LEU A 311 -3.54 -17.84 -18.49
N PRO A 312 -2.66 -18.46 -17.68
CA PRO A 312 -2.99 -19.66 -16.90
C PRO A 312 -3.95 -19.38 -15.73
N ILE A 313 -5.04 -18.68 -16.02
CA ILE A 313 -6.09 -18.33 -15.05
C ILE A 313 -7.21 -19.34 -15.21
N ARG A 314 -7.23 -20.39 -14.41
CA ARG A 314 -8.16 -21.51 -14.56
C ARG A 314 -9.61 -21.25 -14.14
N SER A 315 -9.92 -20.10 -13.57
CA SER A 315 -11.25 -19.78 -13.02
C SER A 315 -11.80 -18.47 -13.60
N LEU A 316 -12.10 -18.48 -14.90
CA LEU A 316 -12.75 -17.35 -15.59
C LEU A 316 -14.28 -17.50 -15.66
N SER A 317 -14.88 -18.37 -14.86
CA SER A 317 -16.34 -18.59 -14.81
C SER A 317 -17.12 -17.35 -14.37
N THR A 318 -16.45 -16.40 -13.71
CA THR A 318 -17.00 -15.07 -13.37
C THR A 318 -16.16 -13.98 -14.02
N SER A 319 -16.77 -12.85 -14.30
CA SER A 319 -16.06 -11.69 -14.86
C SER A 319 -14.90 -11.26 -13.95
N PRO A 320 -13.65 -11.36 -14.41
CA PRO A 320 -12.50 -10.89 -13.64
C PRO A 320 -12.57 -9.36 -13.48
N VAL A 321 -12.04 -8.85 -12.36
CA VAL A 321 -11.98 -7.41 -12.10
C VAL A 321 -10.57 -7.02 -11.61
N VAL A 322 -10.16 -5.81 -11.93
CA VAL A 322 -8.92 -5.25 -11.37
C VAL A 322 -9.12 -4.95 -9.88
N ALA A 323 -8.08 -5.21 -9.09
CA ALA A 323 -8.13 -5.06 -7.63
C ALA A 323 -7.09 -4.08 -7.07
N GLY A 324 -6.00 -3.83 -7.78
CA GLY A 324 -4.93 -2.93 -7.36
C GLY A 324 -3.75 -2.95 -8.33
N TYR A 325 -2.82 -2.02 -8.14
CA TYR A 325 -1.61 -1.89 -8.93
C TYR A 325 -0.42 -1.55 -8.04
N ALA A 326 0.70 -2.22 -8.26
CA ALA A 326 1.96 -1.96 -7.57
C ALA A 326 2.86 -1.10 -8.45
N SER A 327 2.89 0.20 -8.18
CA SER A 327 3.79 1.15 -8.83
C SER A 327 5.25 0.76 -8.63
N GLY A 328 6.10 1.05 -9.60
CA GLY A 328 7.55 0.76 -9.54
C GLY A 328 7.94 -0.66 -9.99
N ILE A 329 7.09 -1.66 -9.83
CA ILE A 329 7.33 -3.03 -10.31
C ILE A 329 6.38 -3.47 -11.43
N ASN A 330 5.45 -2.62 -11.84
CA ASN A 330 4.48 -2.86 -12.92
C ASN A 330 3.67 -4.15 -12.76
N VAL A 331 3.20 -4.43 -11.55
CA VAL A 331 2.36 -5.59 -11.25
C VAL A 331 0.92 -5.14 -11.02
N ILE A 332 -0.01 -5.77 -11.73
CA ILE A 332 -1.43 -5.56 -11.55
C ILE A 332 -2.08 -6.77 -10.85
N PHE A 333 -3.04 -6.48 -10.00
CA PHE A 333 -3.83 -7.49 -9.32
C PHE A 333 -5.17 -7.65 -10.03
N VAL A 334 -5.47 -8.89 -10.42
CA VAL A 334 -6.76 -9.27 -11.02
C VAL A 334 -7.41 -10.31 -10.14
N ARG A 335 -8.65 -10.05 -9.79
CA ARG A 335 -9.47 -10.91 -8.95
C ARG A 335 -10.54 -11.62 -9.80
N THR A 336 -10.72 -12.90 -9.56
CA THR A 336 -11.90 -13.69 -9.94
C THR A 336 -12.78 -13.89 -8.70
N CYS A 337 -13.86 -14.68 -8.78
CA CYS A 337 -14.74 -14.92 -7.63
C CYS A 337 -14.02 -15.51 -6.41
N ASP A 338 -13.03 -16.34 -6.63
CA ASP A 338 -12.41 -17.19 -5.61
C ASP A 338 -10.89 -17.03 -5.50
N VAL A 339 -10.25 -16.32 -6.43
CA VAL A 339 -8.78 -16.25 -6.50
C VAL A 339 -8.31 -14.84 -6.88
N LEU A 340 -7.25 -14.41 -6.21
CA LEU A 340 -6.47 -13.23 -6.56
C LEU A 340 -5.20 -13.64 -7.29
N PHE A 341 -4.96 -13.03 -8.44
CA PHE A 341 -3.79 -13.20 -9.28
C PHE A 341 -2.96 -11.93 -9.33
N MET A 342 -1.66 -12.08 -9.39
CA MET A 342 -0.71 -11.04 -9.77
C MET A 342 -0.28 -11.27 -11.21
N ILE A 343 -0.29 -10.22 -12.02
CA ILE A 343 0.15 -10.22 -13.41
C ILE A 343 1.27 -9.20 -13.54
N ASP A 344 2.45 -9.65 -13.85
CA ASP A 344 3.58 -8.80 -14.22
C ASP A 344 3.33 -8.28 -15.65
N LEU A 345 3.16 -6.97 -15.77
CA LEU A 345 2.84 -6.35 -17.04
C LEU A 345 4.00 -6.40 -18.06
N LYS A 346 5.25 -6.52 -17.61
CA LYS A 346 6.42 -6.63 -18.50
C LYS A 346 6.55 -8.04 -19.07
N SER A 347 6.60 -9.03 -18.21
CA SER A 347 6.83 -10.42 -18.59
C SER A 347 5.57 -11.21 -18.91
N SER A 348 4.38 -10.64 -18.66
CA SER A 348 3.07 -11.32 -18.73
C SER A 348 2.99 -12.57 -17.84
N ARG A 349 3.88 -12.71 -16.85
CA ARG A 349 3.84 -13.82 -15.91
C ARG A 349 2.69 -13.65 -14.93
N VAL A 350 1.98 -14.74 -14.68
CA VAL A 350 0.86 -14.79 -13.75
C VAL A 350 1.22 -15.65 -12.55
N LYS A 351 0.97 -15.09 -11.36
CA LYS A 351 1.14 -15.81 -10.09
C LYS A 351 -0.20 -15.80 -9.34
N LYS A 352 -0.69 -16.99 -8.97
CA LYS A 352 -1.79 -17.11 -8.01
C LYS A 352 -1.28 -16.73 -6.62
N VAL A 353 -1.97 -15.83 -5.94
CA VAL A 353 -1.49 -15.28 -4.67
C VAL A 353 -2.25 -15.84 -3.48
N CYS A 354 -3.57 -15.73 -3.51
CA CYS A 354 -4.41 -16.25 -2.43
C CYS A 354 -5.79 -16.62 -2.94
N ARG A 355 -6.49 -17.46 -2.18
CA ARG A 355 -7.92 -17.65 -2.39
C ARG A 355 -8.67 -16.43 -1.88
N GLU A 356 -9.62 -15.96 -2.66
CA GLU A 356 -10.52 -14.89 -2.26
C GLU A 356 -11.57 -15.49 -1.33
N VAL A 357 -11.72 -14.89 -0.14
CA VAL A 357 -12.85 -15.17 0.74
C VAL A 357 -13.80 -13.99 0.56
N THR A 358 -15.01 -14.26 0.15
CA THR A 358 -16.13 -13.35 -0.11
C THR A 358 -15.99 -11.92 0.43
N GLY A 359 -16.00 -10.94 -0.45
CA GLY A 359 -15.94 -9.51 -0.15
C GLY A 359 -15.04 -8.77 -1.13
N ALA A 360 -15.61 -7.78 -1.83
CA ALA A 360 -14.88 -6.96 -2.77
C ALA A 360 -13.83 -6.12 -2.05
N SER A 361 -12.58 -6.54 -2.02
CA SER A 361 -11.53 -5.78 -1.40
C SER A 361 -10.51 -5.27 -2.42
N SER A 362 -10.18 -4.00 -2.29
CA SER A 362 -9.04 -3.39 -2.96
C SER A 362 -7.75 -3.96 -2.39
N VAL A 363 -6.73 -4.00 -3.23
CA VAL A 363 -5.38 -4.42 -2.87
C VAL A 363 -4.51 -3.18 -2.73
N PHE A 364 -3.82 -3.08 -1.60
CA PHE A 364 -2.87 -2.01 -1.29
C PHE A 364 -1.46 -2.62 -1.26
N PRO A 365 -0.68 -2.54 -2.33
CA PRO A 365 0.67 -3.08 -2.37
C PRO A 365 1.57 -2.41 -1.34
N TYR A 366 2.41 -3.18 -0.66
CA TYR A 366 3.37 -2.66 0.30
C TYR A 366 4.79 -2.85 -0.22
N MET A 367 5.42 -1.72 -0.49
CA MET A 367 6.76 -1.62 -1.05
C MET A 367 7.73 -1.13 0.01
N SER A 368 8.76 -1.89 0.31
CA SER A 368 9.84 -1.47 1.23
C SER A 368 11.05 -2.39 1.10
N PHE A 369 12.24 -1.88 1.39
CA PHE A 369 13.39 -2.74 1.66
C PHE A 369 13.28 -3.33 3.06
N TYR A 370 13.59 -4.60 3.18
CA TYR A 370 13.61 -5.32 4.46
C TYR A 370 15.05 -5.67 4.84
N TYR A 371 15.43 -5.28 6.05
CA TYR A 371 16.69 -5.69 6.64
C TYR A 371 16.40 -6.46 7.93
N PRO A 372 17.03 -7.65 8.12
CA PRO A 372 16.84 -8.38 9.37
C PRO A 372 17.38 -7.54 10.54
N VAL A 373 16.53 -7.29 11.53
CA VAL A 373 16.96 -6.73 12.80
C VAL A 373 17.62 -7.86 13.57
N LEU A 374 18.94 -7.98 13.43
CA LEU A 374 19.74 -8.90 14.21
C LEU A 374 19.91 -8.24 15.58
N GLY A 375 19.27 -8.80 16.60
CA GLY A 375 19.36 -8.30 17.97
C GLY A 375 20.81 -8.02 18.34
N GLY A 376 21.12 -6.78 18.74
CA GLY A 376 22.47 -6.36 19.03
C GLY A 376 23.10 -7.28 20.05
N VAL A 377 24.25 -7.87 19.72
CA VAL A 377 25.17 -8.41 20.70
C VAL A 377 25.67 -7.17 21.46
N SER A 378 25.12 -6.97 22.64
CA SER A 378 25.60 -5.97 23.59
C SER A 378 27.06 -6.28 23.89
N THR A 379 27.97 -5.60 23.20
CA THR A 379 29.34 -5.44 23.71
C THR A 379 29.22 -4.50 24.90
N GLY A 380 29.32 -5.09 26.11
CA GLY A 380 29.28 -4.31 27.33
C GLY A 380 30.40 -3.25 27.33
N ASP A 381 29.97 -2.00 27.27
CA ASP A 381 30.70 -0.93 27.93
C ASP A 381 29.68 0.11 28.46
N GLY A 382 29.87 0.46 29.71
CA GLY A 382 28.84 1.12 30.50
C GLY A 382 28.72 2.61 30.21
N SER A 383 27.53 3.05 29.90
CA SER A 383 27.03 4.33 30.37
C SER A 383 25.49 4.36 30.32
N ARG A 384 24.91 4.75 31.46
CA ARG A 384 23.47 4.80 31.71
C ARG A 384 22.83 5.96 30.93
N GLY A 385 21.87 5.62 30.05
CA GLY A 385 20.97 6.58 29.43
C GLY A 385 19.69 5.84 29.04
N ALA A 386 18.67 5.95 29.87
CA ALA A 386 17.39 5.26 29.68
C ALA A 386 16.60 5.87 28.53
N SER A 387 16.44 5.10 27.44
CA SER A 387 15.32 5.25 26.50
C SER A 387 14.74 3.87 26.26
N SER A 388 13.53 3.64 26.76
CA SER A 388 12.84 2.35 26.73
C SER A 388 12.21 2.10 25.36
N ALA A 389 13.00 1.69 24.40
CA ALA A 389 12.48 1.02 23.20
C ALA A 389 12.32 -0.48 23.54
N ARG A 390 11.09 -0.95 23.71
CA ARG A 390 10.82 -2.37 23.86
C ARG A 390 11.18 -3.09 22.56
N PRO A 391 11.97 -4.18 22.59
CA PRO A 391 12.27 -4.95 21.38
C PRO A 391 10.99 -5.59 20.85
N CYS A 392 10.77 -5.51 19.54
CA CYS A 392 9.70 -6.26 18.88
C CYS A 392 9.87 -7.77 19.14
N HIS A 393 8.81 -8.45 19.54
CA HIS A 393 8.76 -9.89 19.84
C HIS A 393 9.02 -10.85 18.64
N CYS A 394 9.55 -10.35 17.52
CA CYS A 394 9.87 -11.18 16.36
C CYS A 394 11.07 -12.10 16.56
N GLY A 395 11.96 -11.84 17.54
CA GLY A 395 13.12 -12.67 17.82
C GLY A 395 12.82 -14.05 18.42
N GLU A 396 11.69 -14.22 19.11
CA GLU A 396 11.32 -15.52 19.71
C GLU A 396 10.60 -16.44 18.73
N TYR A 397 9.88 -15.89 17.74
CA TYR A 397 9.15 -16.69 16.76
C TYR A 397 10.05 -17.35 15.73
N CYS A 398 11.17 -16.72 15.35
CA CYS A 398 12.14 -17.33 14.45
C CYS A 398 12.88 -18.52 15.08
N ARG A 399 13.08 -18.55 16.41
CA ARG A 399 13.71 -19.67 17.12
C ARG A 399 12.82 -20.93 17.20
N ASN A 400 11.51 -20.76 17.21
CA ASN A 400 10.58 -21.88 17.43
C ASN A 400 10.03 -22.53 16.13
N HIS A 401 10.27 -21.93 14.95
CA HIS A 401 9.68 -22.42 13.70
C HIS A 401 10.69 -22.73 12.58
N CYS A 402 11.98 -22.47 12.77
CA CYS A 402 13.06 -22.88 11.84
C CYS A 402 13.91 -24.05 12.36
N GLY A 403 13.56 -24.62 13.48
CA GLY A 403 14.20 -25.83 14.01
C GLY A 403 13.34 -27.06 13.75
N THR A 404 13.88 -27.98 12.98
CA THR A 404 13.46 -29.36 12.68
C THR A 404 12.64 -29.57 11.40
N THR A 405 13.33 -29.82 10.33
CA THR A 405 13.32 -31.15 9.69
C THR A 405 14.55 -31.29 8.80
N LEU A 406 15.37 -32.28 9.16
CA LEU A 406 16.35 -32.90 8.30
C LEU A 406 15.68 -33.60 7.14
#